data_1459ebeb9ebdc3800cf249dc51164776
#
_entry.id   1459ebeb9ebdc3800cf249dc51164776
#
_cell.length_a   1.000
_cell.length_b   1.000
_cell.length_c   1.000
_cell.angle_alpha   90.00
_cell.angle_beta   90.00
_cell.angle_gamma   90.00
#
_symmetry.space_group_name_H-M   'P 1'
#
loop_
_entity.id
_entity.type
_entity.pdbx_description
1 polymer ?
#
loop_
_entity_poly.entity_id
_entity_poly.type
_entity_poly.pdbx_seq_one_letter_code
_entity_poly.pdbx_strand_id
1 'polypeptide(L)'
;MAVEFENSEELFSTQIGNIGLTAAAFDYFGLAEVIELCAGKTGSHVKVKQSEVVKLMCCQVLNVPYQSLYGTDEFYQEKPIQGLTGNSTISSHDLNRDVLSRALDAIAEYGPERLFLKCAKAVSSKLGIKPDTVYLDSTSFHYEGRTRAEEGCNLVLDPGYSRDPHPELNQINELMVCDELSRLPLFATCVSGHT
;
A
#
# COMPACT_ATOMS: atom_id res chain seq x y z
N MET A 1 -26.99 -0.30 39.32
CA MET A 1 -25.72 -0.62 39.96
C MET A 1 -24.68 0.09 39.11
N ALA A 2 -24.20 1.25 39.57
CA ALA A 2 -23.15 1.98 38.89
C ALA A 2 -21.81 1.30 39.23
N VAL A 3 -21.04 0.95 38.20
CA VAL A 3 -19.67 0.48 38.39
C VAL A 3 -18.80 1.74 38.48
N GLU A 4 -18.34 2.08 39.66
CA GLU A 4 -17.33 3.09 39.86
C GLU A 4 -15.99 2.50 39.43
N PHE A 5 -15.39 3.07 38.39
CA PHE A 5 -14.02 2.81 38.02
C PHE A 5 -13.11 3.68 38.90
N GLU A 6 -12.49 3.07 39.91
CA GLU A 6 -11.39 3.67 40.67
C GLU A 6 -10.12 3.62 39.82
N ASN A 7 -9.98 4.48 38.90
CA ASN A 7 -8.77 5.07 38.30
C ASN A 7 -9.22 5.78 37.03
N SER A 8 -9.16 7.07 37.00
CA SER A 8 -9.43 7.88 35.84
C SER A 8 -8.26 7.81 34.83
N GLU A 9 -8.04 6.64 34.24
CA GLU A 9 -7.42 6.59 32.92
C GLU A 9 -8.45 7.15 31.96
N GLU A 10 -8.13 8.26 31.33
CA GLU A 10 -8.99 8.84 30.30
C GLU A 10 -9.23 7.80 29.22
N LEU A 11 -10.46 7.34 29.10
CA LEU A 11 -10.84 6.39 28.05
C LEU A 11 -10.97 7.15 26.74
N PHE A 12 -10.02 6.96 25.85
CA PHE A 12 -10.09 7.46 24.50
C PHE A 12 -10.82 6.48 23.59
N SER A 13 -11.82 6.96 22.87
CA SER A 13 -12.51 6.21 21.84
C SER A 13 -12.20 6.84 20.48
N THR A 14 -11.75 6.02 19.52
CA THR A 14 -11.52 6.48 18.17
C THR A 14 -12.18 5.55 17.15
N GLN A 15 -12.67 6.13 16.07
CA GLN A 15 -13.21 5.35 14.96
C GLN A 15 -12.06 4.92 14.04
N ILE A 16 -11.82 3.62 13.97
CA ILE A 16 -10.73 3.06 13.15
C ILE A 16 -11.20 2.55 11.78
N GLY A 17 -12.52 2.48 11.53
CA GLY A 17 -13.03 1.95 10.25
C GLY A 17 -12.48 0.55 9.96
N ASN A 18 -12.04 0.32 8.73
CA ASN A 18 -11.47 -0.96 8.29
C ASN A 18 -9.93 -1.04 8.39
N ILE A 19 -9.26 -0.02 8.93
CA ILE A 19 -7.78 -0.02 9.03
C ILE A 19 -7.26 -1.16 9.93
N GLY A 20 -8.01 -1.51 10.98
CA GLY A 20 -7.66 -2.63 11.85
C GLY A 20 -7.68 -3.97 11.12
N LEU A 21 -8.67 -4.18 10.24
CA LEU A 21 -8.76 -5.39 9.41
C LEU A 21 -7.61 -5.45 8.40
N THR A 22 -7.31 -4.33 7.73
CA THR A 22 -6.18 -4.24 6.80
C THR A 22 -4.86 -4.53 7.50
N ALA A 23 -4.63 -3.94 8.68
CA ALA A 23 -3.43 -4.18 9.46
C ALA A 23 -3.31 -5.64 9.90
N ALA A 24 -4.40 -6.25 10.37
CA ALA A 24 -4.42 -7.64 10.77
C ALA A 24 -4.16 -8.60 9.58
N ALA A 25 -4.72 -8.32 8.41
CA ALA A 25 -4.46 -9.10 7.19
C ALA A 25 -2.98 -8.98 6.77
N PHE A 26 -2.41 -7.78 6.84
CA PHE A 26 -1.00 -7.55 6.54
C PHE A 26 -0.08 -8.41 7.44
N ASP A 27 -0.36 -8.46 8.73
CA ASP A 27 0.38 -9.28 9.69
C ASP A 27 0.15 -10.78 9.48
N TYR A 28 -1.11 -11.17 9.30
CA TYR A 28 -1.48 -12.58 9.08
C TYR A 28 -0.76 -13.21 7.90
N PHE A 29 -0.58 -12.45 6.81
CA PHE A 29 0.10 -12.91 5.61
C PHE A 29 1.63 -12.75 5.66
N GLY A 30 2.18 -12.16 6.73
CA GLY A 30 3.63 -11.97 6.87
C GLY A 30 4.21 -10.98 5.86
N LEU A 31 3.43 -9.95 5.45
CA LEU A 31 3.87 -9.00 4.43
C LEU A 31 4.97 -8.09 4.94
N ALA A 32 5.04 -7.85 6.26
CA ALA A 32 6.11 -7.06 6.87
C ALA A 32 7.49 -7.67 6.58
N GLU A 33 7.64 -8.98 6.79
CA GLU A 33 8.89 -9.70 6.56
C GLU A 33 9.28 -9.68 5.08
N VAL A 34 8.31 -9.82 4.18
CA VAL A 34 8.55 -9.74 2.74
C VAL A 34 9.07 -8.37 2.35
N ILE A 35 8.46 -7.30 2.84
CA ILE A 35 8.84 -5.92 2.52
C ILE A 35 10.22 -5.60 3.09
N GLU A 36 10.50 -5.96 4.35
CA GLU A 36 11.82 -5.73 4.94
C GLU A 36 12.94 -6.47 4.19
N LEU A 37 12.67 -7.69 3.75
CA LEU A 37 13.64 -8.48 2.98
C LEU A 37 13.92 -7.88 1.59
N CYS A 38 12.90 -7.28 0.96
CA CYS A 38 12.98 -6.77 -0.41
C CYS A 38 13.38 -5.30 -0.48
N ALA A 39 12.81 -4.46 0.36
CA ALA A 39 12.93 -3.00 0.30
C ALA A 39 13.26 -2.38 1.67
N GLY A 40 13.61 -3.19 2.66
CA GLY A 40 13.95 -2.72 3.99
C GLY A 40 15.23 -1.90 4.00
N LYS A 41 15.28 -0.92 4.89
CA LYS A 41 16.47 -0.09 5.12
C LYS A 41 17.33 -0.69 6.20
N THR A 42 18.61 -0.86 5.91
CA THR A 42 19.62 -1.26 6.89
C THR A 42 20.20 -0.02 7.59
N GLY A 43 20.09 0.03 8.94
CA GLY A 43 20.72 1.09 9.74
C GLY A 43 20.26 1.07 11.18
N SER A 44 21.16 1.37 12.11
CA SER A 44 20.89 1.37 13.56
C SER A 44 19.98 2.50 14.05
N HIS A 45 19.60 3.45 13.19
CA HIS A 45 18.83 4.64 13.54
C HIS A 45 17.45 4.72 12.85
N VAL A 46 16.95 3.59 12.34
CA VAL A 46 15.63 3.55 11.69
C VAL A 46 14.55 3.52 12.79
N LYS A 47 13.93 4.68 13.06
CA LYS A 47 12.80 4.79 14.00
C LYS A 47 11.56 4.07 13.51
N VAL A 48 11.26 4.19 12.20
CA VAL A 48 10.10 3.58 11.55
C VAL A 48 10.59 2.66 10.42
N LYS A 49 10.26 1.38 10.51
CA LYS A 49 10.63 0.38 9.50
C LYS A 49 9.89 0.63 8.19
N GLN A 50 10.49 0.17 7.10
CA GLN A 50 9.88 0.26 5.77
C GLN A 50 8.52 -0.44 5.71
N SER A 51 8.42 -1.63 6.28
CA SER A 51 7.18 -2.39 6.38
C SER A 51 6.07 -1.69 7.15
N GLU A 52 6.44 -0.96 8.24
CA GLU A 52 5.48 -0.19 9.03
C GLU A 52 4.90 0.97 8.22
N VAL A 53 5.76 1.69 7.47
CA VAL A 53 5.31 2.77 6.58
C VAL A 53 4.37 2.23 5.51
N VAL A 54 4.76 1.16 4.81
CA VAL A 54 3.94 0.55 3.75
C VAL A 54 2.62 0.02 4.31
N LYS A 55 2.65 -0.64 5.47
CA LYS A 55 1.43 -1.12 6.16
C LYS A 55 0.46 0.03 6.42
N LEU A 56 0.95 1.14 6.96
CA LEU A 56 0.12 2.30 7.25
C LEU A 56 -0.40 2.98 5.97
N MET A 57 0.41 3.06 4.91
CA MET A 57 -0.06 3.53 3.60
C MET A 57 -1.20 2.66 3.07
N CYS A 58 -1.08 1.33 3.13
CA CYS A 58 -2.15 0.40 2.74
C CYS A 58 -3.41 0.59 3.60
N CYS A 59 -3.25 0.74 4.91
CA CYS A 59 -4.38 0.99 5.82
C CYS A 59 -5.13 2.28 5.46
N GLN A 60 -4.42 3.34 5.11
CA GLN A 60 -5.01 4.62 4.74
C GLN A 60 -5.73 4.56 3.39
N VAL A 61 -5.06 4.03 2.36
CA VAL A 61 -5.62 3.94 1.00
C VAL A 61 -6.84 3.03 0.94
N LEU A 62 -6.84 1.93 1.70
CA LEU A 62 -7.97 0.99 1.74
C LEU A 62 -9.06 1.40 2.75
N ASN A 63 -8.91 2.53 3.45
CA ASN A 63 -9.91 3.00 4.39
C ASN A 63 -11.16 3.54 3.66
N VAL A 64 -12.31 3.40 4.29
CA VAL A 64 -13.59 3.92 3.77
C VAL A 64 -14.11 5.02 4.73
N PRO A 65 -14.35 6.23 4.25
CA PRO A 65 -14.18 6.72 2.86
C PRO A 65 -12.69 6.79 2.46
N TYR A 66 -12.45 6.68 1.16
CA TYR A 66 -11.09 6.73 0.58
C TYR A 66 -10.32 7.97 1.03
N GLN A 67 -9.04 7.76 1.38
CA GLN A 67 -8.13 8.81 1.81
C GLN A 67 -6.84 8.76 0.97
N SER A 68 -6.48 9.90 0.40
CA SER A 68 -5.20 10.01 -0.31
C SER A 68 -4.03 9.96 0.67
N LEU A 69 -2.83 9.64 0.19
CA LEU A 69 -1.61 9.66 1.01
C LEU A 69 -1.11 11.09 1.33
N TYR A 70 -1.79 12.11 0.82
CA TYR A 70 -1.56 13.49 1.26
C TYR A 70 -2.18 13.69 2.64
N GLY A 71 -1.43 14.23 3.60
CA GLY A 71 -1.90 14.43 4.98
C GLY A 71 -1.96 13.11 5.79
N THR A 72 -1.06 12.17 5.54
CA THR A 72 -0.98 10.91 6.29
C THR A 72 -0.74 11.14 7.78
N ASP A 73 0.08 12.10 8.14
CA ASP A 73 0.35 12.51 9.51
C ASP A 73 -0.92 13.00 10.22
N GLU A 74 -1.75 13.81 9.55
CA GLU A 74 -3.05 14.27 10.06
C GLU A 74 -4.03 13.10 10.21
N PHE A 75 -4.09 12.21 9.20
CA PHE A 75 -4.96 11.03 9.22
C PHE A 75 -4.71 10.15 10.45
N TYR A 76 -3.44 10.01 10.85
CA TYR A 76 -3.05 9.15 11.98
C TYR A 76 -2.99 9.86 13.33
N GLN A 77 -3.27 11.16 13.45
CA GLN A 77 -3.23 11.89 14.73
C GLN A 77 -4.12 11.25 15.80
N GLU A 78 -5.33 10.83 15.41
CA GLU A 78 -6.31 10.24 16.30
C GLU A 78 -6.43 8.71 16.15
N LYS A 79 -5.51 8.06 15.44
CA LYS A 79 -5.54 6.62 15.22
C LYS A 79 -4.52 5.90 16.09
N PRO A 80 -4.81 4.66 16.51
CA PRO A 80 -3.91 3.89 17.38
C PRO A 80 -2.72 3.32 16.61
N ILE A 81 -1.87 4.19 16.06
CA ILE A 81 -0.76 3.85 15.17
C ILE A 81 0.19 2.82 15.77
N GLN A 82 0.45 2.93 17.09
CA GLN A 82 1.29 2.00 17.82
C GLN A 82 0.68 0.60 17.88
N GLY A 83 -0.64 0.52 18.07
CA GLY A 83 -1.36 -0.76 18.04
C GLY A 83 -1.41 -1.39 16.66
N LEU A 84 -1.47 -0.56 15.60
CA LEU A 84 -1.48 -1.06 14.22
C LEU A 84 -0.11 -1.60 13.79
N THR A 85 0.98 -1.03 14.29
CA THR A 85 2.36 -1.37 13.89
C THR A 85 3.07 -2.29 14.88
N GLY A 86 2.65 -2.32 16.13
CA GLY A 86 3.39 -2.95 17.22
C GLY A 86 4.62 -2.15 17.68
N ASN A 87 4.83 -0.96 17.12
CA ASN A 87 5.94 -0.07 17.44
C ASN A 87 5.49 1.01 18.43
N SER A 88 5.86 0.88 19.70
CA SER A 88 5.46 1.79 20.76
C SER A 88 6.08 3.20 20.66
N THR A 89 7.09 3.38 19.81
CA THR A 89 7.82 4.65 19.65
C THR A 89 7.35 5.50 18.48
N ILE A 90 6.52 4.95 17.59
CA ILE A 90 6.01 5.64 16.41
C ILE A 90 4.92 6.65 16.79
N SER A 91 4.92 7.78 16.12
CA SER A 91 3.88 8.79 16.18
C SER A 91 3.42 9.20 14.78
N SER A 92 2.28 9.89 14.66
CA SER A 92 1.79 10.40 13.37
C SER A 92 2.80 11.34 12.69
N HIS A 93 3.54 12.15 13.44
CA HIS A 93 4.57 13.05 12.91
C HIS A 93 5.74 12.33 12.22
N ASP A 94 5.94 11.05 12.52
CA ASP A 94 6.96 10.23 11.87
C ASP A 94 6.52 9.79 10.45
N LEU A 95 5.27 10.03 10.07
CA LEU A 95 4.70 9.70 8.75
C LEU A 95 4.61 10.93 7.83
N ASN A 96 5.61 11.77 7.87
CA ASN A 96 5.68 12.94 6.99
C ASN A 96 5.93 12.52 5.53
N ARG A 97 5.72 13.48 4.62
CA ARG A 97 5.87 13.28 3.17
C ARG A 97 7.21 12.64 2.78
N ASP A 98 8.32 13.08 3.41
CA ASP A 98 9.65 12.58 3.07
C ASP A 98 9.84 11.10 3.45
N VAL A 99 9.21 10.66 4.52
CA VAL A 99 9.23 9.26 4.94
C VAL A 99 8.45 8.40 3.96
N LEU A 100 7.25 8.85 3.55
CA LEU A 100 6.42 8.15 2.57
C LEU A 100 7.10 8.11 1.20
N SER A 101 7.63 9.25 0.71
CA SER A 101 8.34 9.28 -0.58
C SER A 101 9.52 8.32 -0.60
N ARG A 102 10.37 8.35 0.44
CA ARG A 102 11.49 7.41 0.56
C ARG A 102 11.05 5.94 0.64
N ALA A 103 9.85 5.67 1.15
CA ALA A 103 9.30 4.33 1.15
C ALA A 103 8.90 3.89 -0.27
N LEU A 104 8.29 4.77 -1.03
CA LEU A 104 7.95 4.54 -2.44
C LEU A 104 9.20 4.42 -3.31
N ASP A 105 10.22 5.28 -3.10
CA ASP A 105 11.50 5.21 -3.82
C ASP A 105 12.19 3.85 -3.61
N ALA A 106 12.21 3.34 -2.39
CA ALA A 106 12.78 2.03 -2.09
C ALA A 106 12.03 0.87 -2.77
N ILE A 107 10.69 0.98 -2.89
CA ILE A 107 9.88 0.02 -3.65
C ILE A 107 10.19 0.15 -5.14
N ALA A 108 10.29 1.36 -5.66
CA ALA A 108 10.61 1.62 -7.06
C ALA A 108 12.00 1.07 -7.43
N GLU A 109 13.02 1.27 -6.57
CA GLU A 109 14.38 0.74 -6.75
C GLU A 109 14.42 -0.79 -6.75
N TYR A 110 13.66 -1.44 -5.87
CA TYR A 110 13.59 -2.92 -5.84
C TYR A 110 12.85 -3.48 -7.06
N GLY A 111 11.86 -2.78 -7.56
CA GLY A 111 10.91 -3.18 -8.61
C GLY A 111 9.54 -3.53 -8.03
N PRO A 112 8.52 -2.67 -8.27
CA PRO A 112 7.17 -2.87 -7.71
C PRO A 112 6.55 -4.21 -8.10
N GLU A 113 6.72 -4.65 -9.35
CA GLU A 113 6.22 -5.94 -9.85
C GLU A 113 6.86 -7.13 -9.11
N ARG A 114 8.15 -7.01 -8.81
CA ARG A 114 8.89 -8.04 -8.09
C ARG A 114 8.44 -8.13 -6.65
N LEU A 115 8.20 -6.96 -6.01
CA LEU A 115 7.65 -6.92 -4.66
C LEU A 115 6.24 -7.49 -4.62
N PHE A 116 5.38 -7.09 -5.55
CA PHE A 116 4.01 -7.60 -5.67
C PHE A 116 4.00 -9.12 -5.80
N LEU A 117 4.82 -9.68 -6.69
CA LEU A 117 4.95 -11.13 -6.88
C LEU A 117 5.39 -11.85 -5.59
N LYS A 118 6.29 -11.26 -4.81
CA LYS A 118 6.73 -11.82 -3.53
C LYS A 118 5.61 -11.81 -2.49
N CYS A 119 4.85 -10.70 -2.40
CA CYS A 119 3.68 -10.60 -1.53
C CYS A 119 2.58 -11.61 -1.94
N ALA A 120 2.24 -11.67 -3.22
CA ALA A 120 1.27 -12.62 -3.75
C ALA A 120 1.65 -14.07 -3.46
N LYS A 121 2.94 -14.41 -3.58
CA LYS A 121 3.46 -15.74 -3.22
C LYS A 121 3.32 -16.04 -1.73
N ALA A 122 3.58 -15.07 -0.86
CA ALA A 122 3.40 -15.25 0.60
C ALA A 122 1.93 -15.51 0.93
N VAL A 123 1.01 -14.73 0.34
CA VAL A 123 -0.44 -14.89 0.51
C VAL A 123 -0.89 -16.26 -0.02
N SER A 124 -0.53 -16.62 -1.26
CA SER A 124 -0.88 -17.92 -1.87
C SER A 124 -0.42 -19.09 -1.02
N SER A 125 0.82 -19.02 -0.53
CA SER A 125 1.40 -20.06 0.33
C SER A 125 0.63 -20.21 1.65
N LYS A 126 0.28 -19.08 2.26
CA LYS A 126 -0.47 -19.06 3.53
C LYS A 126 -1.88 -19.61 3.39
N LEU A 127 -2.51 -19.39 2.23
CA LEU A 127 -3.86 -19.87 1.92
C LEU A 127 -3.88 -21.25 1.27
N GLY A 128 -2.73 -21.84 0.95
CA GLY A 128 -2.64 -23.11 0.25
C GLY A 128 -3.13 -23.06 -1.20
N ILE A 129 -3.13 -21.85 -1.82
CA ILE A 129 -3.58 -21.64 -3.19
C ILE A 129 -2.49 -22.12 -4.15
N LYS A 130 -2.88 -22.98 -5.10
CA LYS A 130 -2.04 -23.46 -6.18
C LYS A 130 -2.70 -23.06 -7.50
N PRO A 131 -2.29 -21.95 -8.10
CA PRO A 131 -2.87 -21.48 -9.35
C PRO A 131 -2.68 -22.52 -10.47
N ASP A 132 -3.74 -22.83 -11.21
CA ASP A 132 -3.74 -23.71 -12.37
C ASP A 132 -4.13 -22.92 -13.63
N THR A 133 -5.26 -22.23 -13.58
CA THR A 133 -5.72 -21.33 -14.62
C THR A 133 -5.69 -19.89 -14.13
N VAL A 134 -5.25 -18.97 -14.98
CA VAL A 134 -5.15 -17.56 -14.66
C VAL A 134 -5.86 -16.70 -15.70
N TYR A 135 -6.36 -15.56 -15.28
CA TYR A 135 -6.87 -14.50 -16.14
C TYR A 135 -5.88 -13.34 -16.18
N LEU A 136 -5.68 -12.79 -17.35
CA LEU A 136 -4.97 -11.53 -17.57
C LEU A 136 -6.01 -10.47 -17.96
N ASP A 137 -6.01 -9.37 -17.26
CA ASP A 137 -6.83 -8.20 -17.58
C ASP A 137 -6.01 -6.91 -17.52
N SER A 138 -6.50 -5.87 -18.17
CA SER A 138 -5.88 -4.56 -18.20
C SER A 138 -6.85 -3.48 -17.74
N THR A 139 -6.34 -2.53 -16.97
CA THR A 139 -7.08 -1.35 -16.51
C THR A 139 -6.28 -0.10 -16.84
N SER A 140 -6.94 0.91 -17.43
CA SER A 140 -6.33 2.20 -17.74
C SER A 140 -6.56 3.19 -16.60
N PHE A 141 -5.50 3.91 -16.20
CA PHE A 141 -5.57 5.01 -15.25
C PHE A 141 -5.20 6.30 -15.98
N HIS A 142 -6.10 7.29 -15.95
CA HIS A 142 -5.86 8.60 -16.51
C HIS A 142 -5.15 9.48 -15.50
N TYR A 143 -4.30 10.37 -16.04
CA TYR A 143 -3.60 11.37 -15.24
C TYR A 143 -3.98 12.76 -15.72
N GLU A 144 -4.52 13.55 -14.80
CA GLU A 144 -4.78 14.97 -15.00
C GLU A 144 -3.69 15.78 -14.30
N GLY A 145 -2.88 16.49 -15.07
CA GLY A 145 -1.82 17.35 -14.53
C GLY A 145 -0.59 17.43 -15.43
N ARG A 146 0.43 18.12 -14.92
CA ARG A 146 1.72 18.21 -15.60
C ARG A 146 2.62 17.09 -15.12
N THR A 147 3.00 16.21 -16.04
CA THR A 147 4.01 15.20 -15.80
C THR A 147 5.40 15.74 -16.04
N ARG A 148 6.37 15.36 -15.21
CA ARG A 148 7.78 15.48 -15.52
C ARG A 148 8.26 14.08 -15.87
N ALA A 149 8.81 13.92 -17.09
CA ALA A 149 9.56 12.72 -17.41
C ALA A 149 10.82 12.71 -16.52
N GLU A 150 10.99 11.65 -15.73
CA GLU A 150 12.23 11.42 -14.99
C GLU A 150 13.19 10.62 -15.88
N GLU A 151 14.46 11.05 -15.94
CA GLU A 151 15.49 10.32 -16.65
C GLU A 151 15.62 8.90 -16.05
N GLY A 152 15.54 7.88 -16.90
CA GLY A 152 15.64 6.48 -16.49
C GLY A 152 14.31 5.80 -16.14
N CYS A 153 13.17 6.49 -16.18
CA CYS A 153 11.87 5.87 -16.06
C CYS A 153 11.45 5.26 -17.41
N ASN A 154 11.22 3.94 -17.43
CA ASN A 154 10.74 3.23 -18.63
C ASN A 154 9.23 3.37 -18.84
N LEU A 155 8.51 3.92 -17.84
CA LEU A 155 7.07 4.14 -17.91
C LEU A 155 6.80 5.55 -18.44
N VAL A 156 6.17 5.63 -19.60
CA VAL A 156 5.81 6.90 -20.24
C VAL A 156 4.32 7.13 -20.08
N LEU A 157 3.97 8.30 -19.58
CA LEU A 157 2.59 8.77 -19.50
C LEU A 157 2.22 9.40 -20.84
N ASP A 158 1.56 8.64 -21.69
CA ASP A 158 1.16 9.05 -23.04
C ASP A 158 -0.36 8.92 -23.24
N PRO A 159 -0.95 9.71 -24.14
CA PRO A 159 -2.31 9.43 -24.61
C PRO A 159 -2.39 8.04 -25.24
N GLY A 160 -3.47 7.33 -25.00
CA GLY A 160 -3.65 5.97 -25.51
C GLY A 160 -5.11 5.63 -25.72
N TYR A 161 -5.38 4.37 -26.14
CA TYR A 161 -6.74 3.92 -26.25
C TYR A 161 -7.39 3.84 -24.87
N SER A 162 -8.37 4.69 -24.65
CA SER A 162 -9.14 4.73 -23.41
C SER A 162 -10.53 4.13 -23.64
N ARG A 163 -10.99 3.32 -22.68
CA ARG A 163 -12.39 2.89 -22.61
C ARG A 163 -13.33 4.06 -22.27
N ASP A 164 -12.78 5.05 -21.54
CA ASP A 164 -13.48 6.29 -21.23
C ASP A 164 -13.32 7.29 -22.38
N PRO A 165 -14.27 8.23 -22.58
CA PRO A 165 -14.26 9.16 -23.71
C PRO A 165 -13.24 10.30 -23.57
N HIS A 166 -12.04 10.01 -23.05
CA HIS A 166 -10.96 10.97 -22.82
C HIS A 166 -9.63 10.48 -23.42
N PRO A 167 -9.56 10.27 -24.75
CA PRO A 167 -8.33 9.80 -25.41
C PRO A 167 -7.20 10.84 -25.40
N GLU A 168 -7.51 12.09 -25.08
CA GLU A 168 -6.55 13.20 -24.97
C GLU A 168 -5.75 13.19 -23.65
N LEU A 169 -6.21 12.44 -22.64
CA LEU A 169 -5.51 12.38 -21.35
C LEU A 169 -4.36 11.38 -21.39
N ASN A 170 -3.28 11.76 -20.73
CA ASN A 170 -2.17 10.85 -20.49
C ASN A 170 -2.65 9.70 -19.60
N GLN A 171 -2.21 8.50 -19.88
CA GLN A 171 -2.61 7.31 -19.16
C GLN A 171 -1.47 6.33 -18.98
N ILE A 172 -1.65 5.43 -18.04
CA ILE A 172 -0.90 4.19 -17.90
C ILE A 172 -1.89 3.03 -17.90
N ASN A 173 -1.43 1.87 -18.34
CA ASN A 173 -2.19 0.65 -18.25
C ASN A 173 -1.59 -0.24 -17.16
N GLU A 174 -2.43 -0.71 -16.25
CA GLU A 174 -2.07 -1.78 -15.33
C GLU A 174 -2.49 -3.11 -15.94
N LEU A 175 -1.56 -4.04 -16.02
CA LEU A 175 -1.80 -5.43 -16.38
C LEU A 175 -1.80 -6.26 -15.10
N MET A 176 -2.90 -6.97 -14.85
CA MET A 176 -3.07 -7.80 -13.67
C MET A 176 -3.34 -9.25 -14.05
N VAL A 177 -2.65 -10.17 -13.39
CA VAL A 177 -2.88 -11.61 -13.51
C VAL A 177 -3.52 -12.11 -12.23
N CYS A 178 -4.69 -12.73 -12.34
CA CYS A 178 -5.44 -13.29 -11.21
C CYS A 178 -5.64 -14.80 -11.38
N ASP A 179 -5.59 -15.53 -10.27
CA ASP A 179 -6.00 -16.93 -10.24
C ASP A 179 -7.52 -17.08 -10.48
N GLU A 180 -7.91 -18.05 -11.32
CA GLU A 180 -9.31 -18.24 -11.70
C GLU A 180 -10.22 -18.55 -10.51
N LEU A 181 -9.81 -19.44 -9.64
CA LEU A 181 -10.65 -19.94 -8.56
C LEU A 181 -10.69 -19.00 -7.36
N SER A 182 -9.53 -18.58 -6.88
CA SER A 182 -9.43 -17.75 -5.67
C SER A 182 -9.64 -16.27 -5.96
N ARG A 183 -9.52 -15.84 -7.21
CA ARG A 183 -9.49 -14.43 -7.64
C ARG A 183 -8.32 -13.64 -7.04
N LEU A 184 -7.35 -14.33 -6.47
CA LEU A 184 -6.17 -13.69 -5.89
C LEU A 184 -5.30 -13.09 -7.00
N PRO A 185 -4.94 -11.80 -6.91
CA PRO A 185 -3.96 -11.21 -7.79
C PRO A 185 -2.58 -11.84 -7.55
N LEU A 186 -1.99 -12.39 -8.61
CA LEU A 186 -0.71 -13.09 -8.55
C LEU A 186 0.44 -12.23 -9.05
N PHE A 187 0.15 -11.34 -9.99
CA PHE A 187 1.11 -10.42 -10.60
C PHE A 187 0.41 -9.17 -11.07
N ALA A 188 1.08 -8.03 -10.94
CA ALA A 188 0.66 -6.76 -11.53
C ALA A 188 1.88 -6.01 -12.03
N THR A 189 1.71 -5.31 -13.15
CA THR A 189 2.72 -4.39 -13.71
C THR A 189 2.03 -3.24 -14.41
N CYS A 190 2.72 -2.09 -14.45
CA CYS A 190 2.27 -0.94 -15.21
C CYS A 190 3.05 -0.85 -16.53
N VAL A 191 2.35 -0.49 -17.60
CA VAL A 191 2.94 -0.22 -18.91
C VAL A 191 2.48 1.14 -19.43
N SER A 192 3.21 1.69 -20.38
CA SER A 192 2.88 2.98 -21.00
C SER A 192 1.50 2.96 -21.67
N GLY A 193 0.84 4.11 -21.71
CA GLY A 193 -0.55 4.22 -22.17
C GLY A 193 -0.80 3.81 -23.62
N HIS A 194 0.23 3.82 -24.48
CA HIS A 194 0.16 3.43 -25.88
C HIS A 194 0.50 1.96 -26.14
N THR A 195 0.70 1.17 -25.11
CA THR A 195 1.11 -0.25 -25.19
C THR A 195 -0.11 -1.16 -25.29
#